data_cb642f09c0af2d1bac67d17efe0f68fd
#
_entry.id   cb642f09c0af2d1bac67d17efe0f68fd
#
_cell.length_a   1.000
_cell.length_b   1.000
_cell.length_c   1.000
_cell.angle_alpha   90.00
_cell.angle_beta   90.00
_cell.angle_gamma   90.00
#
_symmetry.space_group_name_H-M   'P 1'
#
loop_
_entity.id
_entity.type
_entity.pdbx_description
1 polymer ?
#
loop_
_entity_poly.entity_id
_entity_poly.type
_entity_poly.pdbx_seq_one_letter_code
_entity_poly.pdbx_strand_id
1 'polypeptide(L)'
;PFPLVALDETASTNQYLSQLCNQLQESVAELTTVTAEFQTAGKGQRGNTWEAEEGKNLLFSFVLYPSFLEARRQFILSQIVSLAIKEELSRWSDEITIKWPNDIYWKDKKICGILIENDLSGHHIRRSIAGIGININQEVFNSDAPNPVSLKQITGKEHDRYEILAHILRRVQIYYNSLQMEDFAVYSDEISTRYARSLFRRRGLHPYEDANGKFLARLLRVEQE
;
A
#
# COMPACT_ATOMS: atom_id res chain seq x y z
N PRO A 1 10.82 -16.34 7.75
CA PRO A 1 9.39 -16.09 7.98
C PRO A 1 9.24 -14.76 8.73
N PHE A 2 8.21 -13.96 8.37
CA PHE A 2 7.88 -12.72 9.04
C PHE A 2 6.99 -13.02 10.26
N PRO A 3 7.14 -12.30 11.40
CA PRO A 3 6.20 -12.44 12.51
C PRO A 3 4.79 -12.07 12.05
N LEU A 4 3.81 -12.96 12.27
CA LEU A 4 2.44 -12.79 11.80
C LEU A 4 1.44 -12.99 12.95
N VAL A 5 0.54 -12.03 13.10
CA VAL A 5 -0.65 -12.10 13.96
C VAL A 5 -1.86 -12.14 13.05
N ALA A 6 -2.56 -13.26 13.03
CA ALA A 6 -3.79 -13.44 12.26
C ALA A 6 -5.02 -13.29 13.18
N LEU A 7 -5.97 -12.47 12.77
CA LEU A 7 -7.20 -12.16 13.49
C LEU A 7 -8.40 -12.52 12.63
N ASP A 8 -9.45 -13.04 13.24
CA ASP A 8 -10.73 -13.21 12.54
C ASP A 8 -11.37 -11.86 12.29
N GLU A 9 -11.40 -10.97 13.30
CA GLU A 9 -11.99 -9.64 13.21
C GLU A 9 -11.19 -8.61 14.02
N THR A 10 -11.14 -7.38 13.52
CA THR A 10 -10.65 -6.21 14.25
C THR A 10 -11.31 -4.93 13.72
N ALA A 11 -11.24 -3.84 14.47
CA ALA A 11 -11.68 -2.54 13.98
C ALA A 11 -10.81 -2.09 12.80
N SER A 12 -9.48 -2.18 12.94
CA SER A 12 -8.50 -1.84 11.90
C SER A 12 -7.17 -2.51 12.23
N THR A 13 -6.54 -3.14 11.24
CA THR A 13 -5.22 -3.78 11.39
C THR A 13 -4.13 -2.75 11.74
N ASN A 14 -4.20 -1.50 11.20
CA ASN A 14 -3.32 -0.39 11.58
C ASN A 14 -3.45 -0.07 13.08
N GLN A 15 -4.68 0.09 13.55
CA GLN A 15 -4.93 0.43 14.94
C GLN A 15 -4.49 -0.68 15.88
N TYR A 16 -4.77 -1.94 15.55
CA TYR A 16 -4.33 -3.09 16.33
C TYR A 16 -2.80 -3.14 16.43
N LEU A 17 -2.09 -3.03 15.29
CA LEU A 17 -0.63 -3.06 15.26
C LEU A 17 -0.03 -1.87 16.01
N SER A 18 -0.62 -0.68 15.91
CA SER A 18 -0.19 0.49 16.68
C SER A 18 -0.31 0.27 18.18
N GLN A 19 -1.41 -0.31 18.64
CA GLN A 19 -1.61 -0.66 20.06
C GLN A 19 -0.60 -1.72 20.51
N LEU A 20 -0.37 -2.77 19.71
CA LEU A 20 0.63 -3.80 19.99
C LEU A 20 2.02 -3.19 20.14
N CYS A 21 2.44 -2.32 19.23
CA CYS A 21 3.72 -1.60 19.33
C CYS A 21 3.81 -0.70 20.55
N ASN A 22 2.71 -0.06 20.97
CA ASN A 22 2.71 0.80 22.16
C ASN A 22 2.77 -0.01 23.46
N GLN A 23 2.18 -1.20 23.48
CA GLN A 23 2.18 -2.09 24.65
C GLN A 23 3.52 -2.82 24.84
N LEU A 24 4.06 -3.36 23.75
CA LEU A 24 5.27 -4.19 23.77
C LEU A 24 6.56 -3.41 23.45
N GLN A 25 6.43 -2.15 23.04
CA GLN A 25 7.53 -1.23 22.72
C GLN A 25 8.57 -1.88 21.77
N GLU A 26 9.84 -1.88 22.15
CA GLU A 26 10.96 -2.40 21.33
C GLU A 26 10.92 -3.92 21.08
N SER A 27 9.98 -4.64 21.72
CA SER A 27 9.84 -6.09 21.51
C SER A 27 9.11 -6.47 20.23
N VAL A 28 8.47 -5.52 19.54
CA VAL A 28 7.82 -5.78 18.24
C VAL A 28 8.85 -5.67 17.14
N ALA A 29 9.19 -6.82 16.54
CA ALA A 29 10.18 -6.87 15.47
C ALA A 29 9.71 -6.12 14.21
N GLU A 30 10.67 -5.62 13.45
CA GLU A 30 10.42 -5.03 12.13
C GLU A 30 9.75 -6.04 11.20
N LEU A 31 8.84 -5.58 10.34
CA LEU A 31 7.96 -6.40 9.49
C LEU A 31 7.01 -7.33 10.26
N THR A 32 6.83 -7.14 11.58
CA THR A 32 5.70 -7.76 12.27
C THR A 32 4.42 -7.33 11.56
N THR A 33 3.64 -8.33 11.15
CA THR A 33 2.45 -8.15 10.31
C THR A 33 1.21 -8.59 11.06
N VAL A 34 0.15 -7.81 10.98
CA VAL A 34 -1.20 -8.16 11.46
C VAL A 34 -2.10 -8.32 10.24
N THR A 35 -2.82 -9.44 10.16
CA THR A 35 -3.88 -9.67 9.17
C THR A 35 -5.23 -9.81 9.85
N ALA A 36 -6.31 -9.48 9.14
CA ALA A 36 -7.66 -9.75 9.60
C ALA A 36 -8.53 -10.31 8.46
N GLU A 37 -9.41 -11.26 8.80
CA GLU A 37 -10.41 -11.73 7.85
C GLU A 37 -11.48 -10.66 7.58
N PHE A 38 -11.80 -9.85 8.60
CA PHE A 38 -12.74 -8.73 8.52
C PHE A 38 -12.30 -7.53 9.34
N GLN A 39 -12.59 -6.31 8.84
CA GLN A 39 -12.42 -5.05 9.56
C GLN A 39 -13.77 -4.35 9.73
N THR A 40 -14.17 -4.07 10.99
CA THR A 40 -15.43 -3.37 11.31
C THR A 40 -15.35 -1.85 11.08
N ALA A 41 -14.14 -1.29 11.04
CA ALA A 41 -13.87 0.14 10.83
C ALA A 41 -12.63 0.35 9.95
N GLY A 42 -12.58 -0.34 8.81
CA GLY A 42 -11.50 -0.20 7.83
C GLY A 42 -11.35 1.25 7.38
N LYS A 43 -10.12 1.78 7.45
CA LYS A 43 -9.80 3.18 7.15
C LYS A 43 -9.09 3.33 5.81
N GLY A 44 -9.48 4.36 5.07
CA GLY A 44 -8.75 4.91 3.94
C GLY A 44 -8.20 6.31 4.27
N GLN A 45 -7.58 6.96 3.29
CA GLN A 45 -7.10 8.33 3.45
C GLN A 45 -8.27 9.33 3.58
N ARG A 46 -8.02 10.44 4.31
CA ARG A 46 -8.93 11.60 4.43
C ARG A 46 -10.34 11.24 4.93
N GLY A 47 -10.43 10.24 5.83
CA GLY A 47 -11.71 9.84 6.44
C GLY A 47 -12.54 8.88 5.59
N ASN A 48 -12.04 8.42 4.46
CA ASN A 48 -12.69 7.36 3.68
C ASN A 48 -12.67 6.03 4.44
N THR A 49 -13.64 5.18 4.14
CA THR A 49 -13.71 3.79 4.64
C THR A 49 -13.19 2.82 3.58
N TRP A 50 -12.72 1.65 4.04
CA TRP A 50 -12.35 0.54 3.18
C TRP A 50 -13.39 -0.57 3.35
N GLU A 51 -14.11 -0.92 2.27
CA GLU A 51 -15.05 -2.04 2.24
C GLU A 51 -14.30 -3.33 1.93
N ALA A 52 -14.64 -4.39 2.66
CA ALA A 52 -14.15 -5.74 2.37
C ALA A 52 -15.17 -6.79 2.83
N GLU A 53 -15.45 -7.77 1.99
CA GLU A 53 -16.19 -8.97 2.37
C GLU A 53 -15.29 -9.87 3.21
N GLU A 54 -15.85 -10.44 4.28
CA GLU A 54 -15.14 -11.32 5.21
C GLU A 54 -14.49 -12.49 4.46
N GLY A 55 -13.23 -12.74 4.75
CA GLY A 55 -12.48 -13.89 4.21
C GLY A 55 -12.13 -13.80 2.72
N LYS A 56 -12.50 -12.72 2.00
CA LYS A 56 -12.29 -12.62 0.54
C LYS A 56 -11.08 -11.81 0.15
N ASN A 57 -10.74 -10.81 0.93
CA ASN A 57 -9.69 -9.85 0.59
C ASN A 57 -8.46 -10.03 1.49
N LEU A 58 -7.36 -9.39 1.11
CA LEU A 58 -6.16 -9.32 1.92
C LEU A 58 -6.15 -7.99 2.65
N LEU A 59 -6.40 -8.03 3.96
CA LEU A 59 -6.38 -6.88 4.87
C LEU A 59 -5.22 -7.07 5.83
N PHE A 60 -4.21 -6.20 5.77
CA PHE A 60 -3.04 -6.35 6.63
C PHE A 60 -2.34 -5.03 6.89
N SER A 61 -1.59 -5.01 7.98
CA SER A 61 -0.66 -3.93 8.31
C SER A 61 0.67 -4.51 8.76
N PHE A 62 1.76 -3.82 8.45
CA PHE A 62 3.09 -4.17 8.96
C PHE A 62 3.82 -2.94 9.46
N VAL A 63 4.80 -3.14 10.35
CA VAL A 63 5.59 -2.07 10.96
C VAL A 63 7.02 -2.05 10.42
N LEU A 64 7.53 -0.82 10.21
CA LEU A 64 8.93 -0.50 9.94
C LEU A 64 9.45 0.49 10.98
N TYR A 65 10.76 0.48 11.25
CA TYR A 65 11.43 1.42 12.15
C TYR A 65 12.53 2.20 11.40
N PRO A 66 12.16 3.06 10.44
CA PRO A 66 13.10 3.74 9.56
C PRO A 66 13.76 4.96 10.25
N SER A 67 14.44 4.74 11.38
CA SER A 67 15.08 5.80 12.16
C SER A 67 16.21 6.52 11.41
N PHE A 68 16.75 5.92 10.34
CA PHE A 68 17.70 6.52 9.43
C PHE A 68 17.05 7.55 8.48
N LEU A 69 15.70 7.54 8.36
CA LEU A 69 14.96 8.34 7.38
C LEU A 69 14.43 9.62 8.00
N GLU A 70 14.80 10.76 7.42
CA GLU A 70 14.21 12.05 7.78
C GLU A 70 12.73 12.12 7.37
N ALA A 71 11.90 12.76 8.19
CA ALA A 71 10.45 12.90 7.95
C ALA A 71 10.15 13.52 6.57
N ARG A 72 10.95 14.47 6.11
CA ARG A 72 10.80 15.08 4.77
C ARG A 72 11.00 14.10 3.61
N ARG A 73 11.55 12.91 3.86
CA ARG A 73 11.77 11.86 2.86
C ARG A 73 10.78 10.69 3.00
N GLN A 74 9.74 10.83 3.84
CA GLN A 74 8.77 9.78 4.15
C GLN A 74 8.09 9.17 2.92
N PHE A 75 7.98 9.92 1.82
CA PHE A 75 7.32 9.44 0.61
C PHE A 75 8.00 8.21 0.00
N ILE A 76 9.30 7.99 0.26
CA ILE A 76 10.02 6.79 -0.21
C ILE A 76 9.39 5.50 0.36
N LEU A 77 8.81 5.54 1.57
CA LEU A 77 8.09 4.40 2.15
C LEU A 77 6.84 4.06 1.34
N SER A 78 6.08 5.07 0.91
CA SER A 78 4.93 4.87 0.02
C SER A 78 5.36 4.31 -1.33
N GLN A 79 6.50 4.73 -1.85
CA GLN A 79 7.04 4.25 -3.13
C GLN A 79 7.42 2.77 -3.04
N ILE A 80 8.15 2.32 -2.01
CA ILE A 80 8.55 0.91 -1.87
C ILE A 80 7.35 0.00 -1.65
N VAL A 81 6.37 0.42 -0.83
CA VAL A 81 5.15 -0.36 -0.59
C VAL A 81 4.32 -0.48 -1.87
N SER A 82 4.11 0.62 -2.57
CA SER A 82 3.34 0.63 -3.83
C SER A 82 4.01 -0.21 -4.91
N LEU A 83 5.34 -0.12 -5.05
CA LEU A 83 6.11 -0.93 -6.00
C LEU A 83 6.02 -2.42 -5.67
N ALA A 84 6.19 -2.79 -4.41
CA ALA A 84 6.11 -4.19 -3.98
C ALA A 84 4.75 -4.81 -4.32
N ILE A 85 3.65 -4.09 -4.06
CA ILE A 85 2.29 -4.55 -4.37
C ILE A 85 2.08 -4.59 -5.90
N LYS A 86 2.44 -3.52 -6.60
CA LYS A 86 2.31 -3.44 -8.06
C LYS A 86 3.05 -4.58 -8.75
N GLU A 87 4.29 -4.85 -8.37
CA GLU A 87 5.11 -5.91 -8.96
C GLU A 87 4.55 -7.30 -8.67
N GLU A 88 4.02 -7.54 -7.46
CA GLU A 88 3.35 -8.80 -7.15
C GLU A 88 2.10 -9.01 -8.00
N LEU A 89 1.21 -8.01 -8.05
CA LEU A 89 -0.01 -8.10 -8.83
C LEU A 89 0.24 -8.15 -10.35
N SER A 90 1.37 -7.60 -10.81
CA SER A 90 1.77 -7.70 -12.24
C SER A 90 2.11 -9.11 -12.70
N ARG A 91 2.19 -10.09 -11.81
CA ARG A 91 2.29 -11.52 -12.19
C ARG A 91 1.07 -12.02 -12.95
N TRP A 92 -0.05 -11.34 -12.79
CA TRP A 92 -1.34 -11.71 -13.42
C TRP A 92 -1.81 -10.76 -14.51
N SER A 93 -1.28 -9.52 -14.56
CA SER A 93 -1.64 -8.54 -15.60
C SER A 93 -0.61 -7.42 -15.71
N ASP A 94 -0.20 -7.12 -16.94
CA ASP A 94 0.70 -6.00 -17.24
C ASP A 94 0.03 -4.62 -17.10
N GLU A 95 -1.29 -4.59 -16.91
CA GLU A 95 -2.07 -3.36 -16.79
C GLU A 95 -2.20 -2.83 -15.36
N ILE A 96 -1.40 -3.38 -14.42
CA ILE A 96 -1.31 -2.89 -13.04
C ILE A 96 -0.44 -1.64 -12.99
N THR A 97 -0.98 -0.56 -12.42
CA THR A 97 -0.32 0.75 -12.30
C THR A 97 -0.52 1.34 -10.91
N ILE A 98 0.33 2.30 -10.55
CA ILE A 98 0.23 3.03 -9.28
C ILE A 98 -0.50 4.34 -9.53
N LYS A 99 -1.64 4.56 -8.88
CA LYS A 99 -2.30 5.86 -8.86
C LYS A 99 -1.89 6.63 -7.62
N TRP A 100 -1.08 7.65 -7.83
CA TRP A 100 -0.65 8.54 -6.76
C TRP A 100 -1.86 9.14 -6.01
N PRO A 101 -1.81 9.30 -4.67
CA PRO A 101 -0.64 9.06 -3.82
C PRO A 101 -0.51 7.62 -3.29
N ASN A 102 -1.57 6.80 -3.28
CA ASN A 102 -1.63 5.61 -2.41
C ASN A 102 -2.51 4.46 -2.93
N ASP A 103 -2.86 4.44 -4.19
CA ASP A 103 -3.74 3.41 -4.77
C ASP A 103 -3.02 2.57 -5.82
N ILE A 104 -3.43 1.31 -5.96
CA ILE A 104 -3.05 0.47 -7.08
C ILE A 104 -4.27 0.24 -7.95
N TYR A 105 -4.09 0.41 -9.25
CA TYR A 105 -5.14 0.29 -10.25
C TYR A 105 -4.83 -0.83 -11.24
N TRP A 106 -5.87 -1.52 -11.67
CA TRP A 106 -5.90 -2.30 -12.89
C TRP A 106 -6.73 -1.53 -13.92
N LYS A 107 -6.11 -1.11 -15.03
CA LYS A 107 -6.75 -0.17 -15.96
C LYS A 107 -7.26 1.08 -15.20
N ASP A 108 -8.55 1.38 -15.30
CA ASP A 108 -9.21 2.49 -14.60
C ASP A 108 -9.92 2.06 -13.30
N LYS A 109 -9.63 0.86 -12.78
CA LYS A 109 -10.30 0.29 -11.60
C LYS A 109 -9.34 0.11 -10.44
N LYS A 110 -9.80 0.43 -9.24
CA LYS A 110 -9.03 0.31 -8.01
C LYS A 110 -9.02 -1.12 -7.48
N ILE A 111 -7.83 -1.71 -7.36
CA ILE A 111 -7.63 -3.04 -6.77
C ILE A 111 -7.09 -2.96 -5.34
N CYS A 112 -6.32 -1.91 -4.99
CA CYS A 112 -5.68 -1.79 -3.68
C CYS A 112 -5.67 -0.35 -3.20
N GLY A 113 -5.79 -0.18 -1.87
CA GLY A 113 -5.56 1.06 -1.14
C GLY A 113 -4.48 0.89 -0.09
N ILE A 114 -3.67 1.92 0.13
CA ILE A 114 -2.56 1.94 1.07
C ILE A 114 -2.72 3.14 2.02
N LEU A 115 -2.55 2.90 3.32
CA LEU A 115 -2.58 3.94 4.36
C LEU A 115 -1.33 3.82 5.22
N ILE A 116 -0.41 4.76 5.10
CA ILE A 116 0.81 4.80 5.91
C ILE A 116 0.67 5.86 6.99
N GLU A 117 0.92 5.45 8.24
CA GLU A 117 0.89 6.30 9.42
C GLU A 117 2.28 6.30 10.07
N ASN A 118 2.88 7.49 10.22
CA ASN A 118 4.23 7.67 10.72
C ASN A 118 4.24 8.36 12.08
N ASP A 119 4.99 7.78 13.03
CA ASP A 119 5.35 8.42 14.28
C ASP A 119 6.75 9.04 14.15
N LEU A 120 6.88 10.29 14.55
CA LEU A 120 8.14 11.03 14.47
C LEU A 120 8.87 11.09 15.80
N SER A 121 10.20 11.13 15.72
CA SER A 121 11.10 11.48 16.82
C SER A 121 12.04 12.57 16.33
N GLY A 122 11.81 13.82 16.75
CA GLY A 122 12.49 14.97 16.18
C GLY A 122 12.22 15.09 14.67
N HIS A 123 13.28 15.07 13.88
CA HIS A 123 13.21 15.18 12.43
C HIS A 123 13.21 13.81 11.70
N HIS A 124 13.21 12.69 12.44
CA HIS A 124 13.27 11.34 11.87
C HIS A 124 11.99 10.55 12.12
N ILE A 125 11.77 9.54 11.30
CA ILE A 125 10.65 8.62 11.48
C ILE A 125 11.05 7.54 12.48
N ARG A 126 10.39 7.54 13.64
CA ARG A 126 10.60 6.51 14.66
C ARG A 126 9.97 5.20 14.29
N ARG A 127 8.74 5.26 13.76
CA ARG A 127 7.93 4.10 13.38
C ARG A 127 7.03 4.46 12.21
N SER A 128 6.86 3.53 11.30
CA SER A 128 5.92 3.62 10.17
C SER A 128 5.05 2.37 10.16
N ILE A 129 3.74 2.53 10.18
CA ILE A 129 2.78 1.45 10.02
C ILE A 129 2.12 1.60 8.66
N ALA A 130 2.30 0.61 7.80
CA ALA A 130 1.68 0.55 6.49
C ALA A 130 0.48 -0.39 6.53
N GLY A 131 -0.73 0.14 6.36
CA GLY A 131 -1.96 -0.61 6.21
C GLY A 131 -2.35 -0.76 4.74
N ILE A 132 -2.72 -1.96 4.35
CA ILE A 132 -3.00 -2.33 2.98
C ILE A 132 -4.31 -3.12 2.92
N GLY A 133 -5.20 -2.70 2.00
CA GLY A 133 -6.35 -3.48 1.58
C GLY A 133 -6.24 -3.82 0.11
N ILE A 134 -6.24 -5.12 -0.23
CA ILE A 134 -6.20 -5.60 -1.61
C ILE A 134 -7.44 -6.44 -1.88
N ASN A 135 -8.20 -6.10 -2.91
CA ASN A 135 -9.33 -6.89 -3.36
C ASN A 135 -8.81 -8.14 -4.08
N ILE A 136 -8.93 -9.30 -3.45
CA ILE A 136 -8.41 -10.56 -4.00
C ILE A 136 -9.52 -11.40 -4.59
N ASN A 137 -10.44 -11.92 -3.76
CA ASN A 137 -11.45 -12.89 -4.17
C ASN A 137 -12.89 -12.36 -4.08
N GLN A 138 -13.10 -11.10 -3.69
CA GLN A 138 -14.42 -10.48 -3.64
C GLN A 138 -14.96 -10.25 -5.05
N GLU A 139 -16.24 -10.57 -5.28
CA GLU A 139 -16.88 -10.41 -6.59
C GLU A 139 -17.92 -9.30 -6.62
N VAL A 140 -18.56 -9.00 -5.49
CA VAL A 140 -19.59 -7.98 -5.37
C VAL A 140 -19.13 -6.87 -4.44
N PHE A 141 -19.23 -5.63 -4.90
CA PHE A 141 -18.91 -4.42 -4.12
C PHE A 141 -20.17 -3.61 -3.93
N ASN A 142 -20.50 -3.25 -2.70
CA ASN A 142 -21.75 -2.60 -2.31
C ASN A 142 -21.57 -1.14 -1.88
N SER A 143 -20.32 -0.69 -1.71
CA SER A 143 -20.02 0.70 -1.33
C SER A 143 -20.04 1.66 -2.54
N ASP A 144 -20.09 2.96 -2.25
CA ASP A 144 -19.96 4.02 -3.24
C ASP A 144 -18.51 4.21 -3.76
N ALA A 145 -17.62 3.25 -3.48
CA ALA A 145 -16.25 3.30 -3.97
C ALA A 145 -16.24 3.30 -5.51
N PRO A 146 -15.63 4.29 -6.15
CA PRO A 146 -15.62 4.34 -7.60
C PRO A 146 -14.76 3.21 -8.17
N ASN A 147 -15.36 2.42 -9.07
CA ASN A 147 -14.66 1.43 -9.90
C ASN A 147 -13.78 0.41 -9.15
N PRO A 148 -14.26 -0.29 -8.09
CA PRO A 148 -13.49 -1.35 -7.47
C PRO A 148 -13.35 -2.55 -8.40
N VAL A 149 -12.25 -3.30 -8.24
CA VAL A 149 -12.02 -4.57 -8.94
C VAL A 149 -11.22 -5.50 -8.03
N SER A 150 -11.44 -6.81 -8.16
CA SER A 150 -10.64 -7.82 -7.48
C SER A 150 -9.75 -8.61 -8.46
N LEU A 151 -8.73 -9.28 -7.93
CA LEU A 151 -7.86 -10.15 -8.69
C LEU A 151 -8.64 -11.31 -9.32
N LYS A 152 -9.63 -11.86 -8.59
CA LYS A 152 -10.54 -12.90 -9.10
C LYS A 152 -11.33 -12.41 -10.33
N GLN A 153 -11.83 -11.18 -10.30
CA GLN A 153 -12.55 -10.62 -11.46
C GLN A 153 -11.62 -10.40 -12.68
N ILE A 154 -10.33 -10.13 -12.45
CA ILE A 154 -9.32 -9.97 -13.52
C ILE A 154 -8.95 -11.31 -14.13
N THR A 155 -8.77 -12.33 -13.31
CA THR A 155 -8.17 -13.62 -13.73
C THR A 155 -9.19 -14.74 -13.93
N GLY A 156 -10.41 -14.60 -13.40
CA GLY A 156 -11.46 -15.61 -13.41
C GLY A 156 -11.28 -16.75 -12.42
N LYS A 157 -10.32 -16.67 -11.49
CA LYS A 157 -10.05 -17.73 -10.49
C LYS A 157 -9.72 -17.18 -9.11
N GLU A 158 -9.89 -17.99 -8.08
CA GLU A 158 -9.47 -17.66 -6.73
C GLU A 158 -7.95 -17.72 -6.58
N HIS A 159 -7.44 -16.89 -5.65
CA HIS A 159 -6.02 -16.78 -5.35
C HIS A 159 -5.77 -16.98 -3.85
N ASP A 160 -4.63 -17.56 -3.53
CA ASP A 160 -4.14 -17.69 -2.15
C ASP A 160 -3.66 -16.31 -1.66
N ARG A 161 -4.40 -15.76 -0.70
CA ARG A 161 -4.13 -14.45 -0.12
C ARG A 161 -2.81 -14.42 0.66
N TYR A 162 -2.47 -15.50 1.35
CA TYR A 162 -1.27 -15.57 2.18
C TYR A 162 0.00 -15.79 1.35
N GLU A 163 -0.08 -16.47 0.20
CA GLU A 163 1.01 -16.52 -0.77
C GLU A 163 1.33 -15.10 -1.29
N ILE A 164 0.31 -14.36 -1.68
CA ILE A 164 0.44 -12.97 -2.14
C ILE A 164 1.06 -12.09 -1.05
N LEU A 165 0.59 -12.21 0.20
CA LEU A 165 1.14 -11.48 1.35
C LEU A 165 2.63 -11.75 1.52
N ALA A 166 3.04 -13.03 1.53
CA ALA A 166 4.43 -13.42 1.72
C ALA A 166 5.34 -12.82 0.64
N HIS A 167 4.89 -12.80 -0.62
CA HIS A 167 5.64 -12.20 -1.73
C HIS A 167 5.74 -10.69 -1.60
N ILE A 168 4.67 -10.00 -1.22
CA ILE A 168 4.67 -8.55 -0.99
C ILE A 168 5.65 -8.18 0.13
N LEU A 169 5.57 -8.84 1.28
CA LEU A 169 6.46 -8.56 2.42
C LEU A 169 7.94 -8.79 2.04
N ARG A 170 8.23 -9.84 1.28
CA ARG A 170 9.59 -10.10 0.80
C ARG A 170 10.11 -8.99 -0.12
N ARG A 171 9.27 -8.47 -1.03
CA ARG A 171 9.63 -7.34 -1.90
C ARG A 171 9.84 -6.06 -1.11
N VAL A 172 8.94 -5.78 -0.14
CA VAL A 172 9.11 -4.64 0.78
C VAL A 172 10.44 -4.74 1.51
N GLN A 173 10.77 -5.92 2.06
CA GLN A 173 12.05 -6.14 2.75
C GLN A 173 13.26 -5.87 1.85
N ILE A 174 13.23 -6.33 0.59
CA ILE A 174 14.32 -6.10 -0.36
C ILE A 174 14.51 -4.60 -0.60
N TYR A 175 13.44 -3.87 -0.92
CA TYR A 175 13.50 -2.42 -1.12
C TYR A 175 13.94 -1.67 0.14
N TYR A 176 13.38 -2.03 1.27
CA TYR A 176 13.68 -1.38 2.53
C TYR A 176 15.14 -1.59 2.95
N ASN A 177 15.65 -2.81 2.82
CA ASN A 177 17.06 -3.11 3.11
C ASN A 177 18.01 -2.33 2.20
N SER A 178 17.67 -2.14 0.91
CA SER A 178 18.49 -1.34 0.00
C SER A 178 18.62 0.11 0.43
N LEU A 179 17.58 0.69 1.06
CA LEU A 179 17.61 2.05 1.60
C LEU A 179 18.51 2.19 2.85
N GLN A 180 18.84 1.10 3.51
CA GLN A 180 19.73 1.09 4.69
C GLN A 180 21.22 0.92 4.33
N MET A 181 21.53 0.69 3.04
CA MET A 181 22.90 0.56 2.55
C MET A 181 23.59 1.93 2.43
N GLU A 182 24.92 1.93 2.30
CA GLU A 182 25.74 3.13 2.26
C GLU A 182 25.36 4.13 1.16
N ASP A 183 24.84 3.63 0.02
CA ASP A 183 24.46 4.46 -1.14
C ASP A 183 22.96 4.81 -1.16
N PHE A 184 22.41 5.29 -0.05
CA PHE A 184 20.99 5.69 0.04
C PHE A 184 20.53 6.53 -1.16
N ALA A 185 21.34 7.50 -1.60
CA ALA A 185 20.96 8.40 -2.70
C ALA A 185 20.75 7.64 -4.02
N VAL A 186 21.59 6.66 -4.33
CA VAL A 186 21.50 5.84 -5.54
C VAL A 186 20.25 4.98 -5.51
N TYR A 187 20.01 4.25 -4.41
CA TYR A 187 18.84 3.38 -4.29
C TYR A 187 17.52 4.15 -4.24
N SER A 188 17.49 5.31 -3.55
CA SER A 188 16.29 6.14 -3.52
C SER A 188 15.94 6.72 -4.89
N ASP A 189 16.93 7.08 -5.71
CA ASP A 189 16.72 7.55 -7.08
C ASP A 189 16.22 6.41 -7.99
N GLU A 190 16.81 5.23 -7.87
CA GLU A 190 16.34 4.04 -8.60
C GLU A 190 14.88 3.70 -8.26
N ILE A 191 14.52 3.67 -6.97
CA ILE A 191 13.15 3.42 -6.51
C ILE A 191 12.20 4.49 -7.07
N SER A 192 12.56 5.78 -6.96
CA SER A 192 11.76 6.88 -7.46
C SER A 192 11.57 6.81 -8.98
N THR A 193 12.60 6.41 -9.72
CA THR A 193 12.54 6.19 -11.18
C THR A 193 11.59 5.04 -11.52
N ARG A 194 11.68 3.90 -10.83
CA ARG A 194 10.78 2.75 -11.01
C ARG A 194 9.34 3.12 -10.69
N TYR A 195 9.13 3.85 -9.58
CA TYR A 195 7.82 4.36 -9.17
C TYR A 195 7.23 5.27 -10.26
N ALA A 196 7.97 6.27 -10.72
CA ALA A 196 7.54 7.18 -11.78
C ALA A 196 7.17 6.44 -13.08
N ARG A 197 7.90 5.38 -13.43
CA ARG A 197 7.59 4.53 -14.60
C ARG A 197 6.32 3.71 -14.43
N SER A 198 5.90 3.44 -13.20
CA SER A 198 4.73 2.61 -12.87
C SER A 198 3.44 3.42 -12.69
N LEU A 199 3.49 4.76 -12.84
CA LEU A 199 2.34 5.63 -12.56
C LEU A 199 1.20 5.45 -13.57
N PHE A 200 -0.02 5.46 -13.04
CA PHE A 200 -1.27 5.53 -13.77
C PHE A 200 -1.31 6.80 -14.63
N ARG A 201 -1.78 6.67 -15.88
CA ARG A 201 -1.88 7.79 -16.85
C ARG A 201 -0.57 8.55 -17.06
N ARG A 202 0.56 7.86 -16.96
CA ARG A 202 1.88 8.47 -17.09
C ARG A 202 2.14 9.11 -18.47
N ARG A 203 1.59 8.52 -19.52
CA ARG A 203 1.83 8.94 -20.91
C ARG A 203 0.57 9.49 -21.55
N GLY A 204 0.72 10.54 -22.36
CA GLY A 204 -0.38 11.12 -23.13
C GLY A 204 -1.21 12.13 -22.34
N LEU A 205 -2.25 12.63 -23.01
CA LEU A 205 -3.27 13.49 -22.42
C LEU A 205 -4.43 12.63 -21.93
N HIS A 206 -4.89 12.87 -20.72
CA HIS A 206 -6.00 12.16 -20.10
C HIS A 206 -7.06 13.13 -19.59
N PRO A 207 -8.33 12.74 -19.55
CA PRO A 207 -9.40 13.56 -18.99
C PRO A 207 -9.28 13.62 -17.46
N TYR A 208 -9.39 14.82 -16.94
CA TYR A 208 -9.51 15.16 -15.54
C TYR A 208 -10.70 16.08 -15.35
N GLU A 209 -11.17 16.20 -14.10
CA GLU A 209 -12.28 17.08 -13.72
C GLU A 209 -11.94 17.77 -12.39
N ASP A 210 -12.19 19.06 -12.32
CA ASP A 210 -12.10 19.87 -11.11
C ASP A 210 -13.36 20.74 -10.94
N ALA A 211 -13.35 21.69 -10.02
CA ALA A 211 -14.47 22.59 -9.77
C ALA A 211 -14.83 23.47 -10.99
N ASN A 212 -13.93 23.64 -11.96
CA ASN A 212 -14.15 24.43 -13.17
C ASN A 212 -14.59 23.57 -14.36
N GLY A 213 -14.67 22.25 -14.21
CA GLY A 213 -15.13 21.31 -15.22
C GLY A 213 -14.06 20.35 -15.73
N LYS A 214 -14.34 19.73 -16.90
CA LYS A 214 -13.47 18.72 -17.53
C LYS A 214 -12.38 19.36 -18.36
N PHE A 215 -11.17 18.84 -18.22
CA PHE A 215 -10.00 19.28 -19.00
C PHE A 215 -9.09 18.09 -19.34
N LEU A 216 -8.21 18.28 -20.31
CA LEU A 216 -7.17 17.32 -20.67
C LEU A 216 -5.85 17.75 -20.06
N ALA A 217 -5.18 16.84 -19.35
CA ALA A 217 -3.85 17.09 -18.79
C ALA A 217 -2.93 15.88 -18.97
N ARG A 218 -1.63 16.17 -18.89
CA ARG A 218 -0.57 15.17 -18.84
C ARG A 218 0.12 15.22 -17.49
N LEU A 219 0.31 14.05 -16.88
CA LEU A 219 1.13 13.93 -15.68
C LEU A 219 2.59 14.28 -16.02
N LEU A 220 3.14 15.29 -15.39
CA LEU A 220 4.55 15.69 -15.56
C LEU A 220 5.42 14.97 -14.54
N ARG A 221 5.09 15.14 -13.27
CA ARG A 221 5.78 14.52 -12.12
C ARG A 221 4.86 14.45 -10.91
N VAL A 222 5.20 13.63 -9.95
CA VAL A 222 4.63 13.62 -8.60
C VAL A 222 5.69 14.11 -7.64
N GLU A 223 5.29 14.94 -6.71
CA GLU A 223 6.17 15.50 -5.68
C GLU A 223 5.61 15.14 -4.31
N GLN A 224 6.47 15.09 -3.33
CA GLN A 224 6.08 15.03 -1.93
C GLN A 224 5.68 16.45 -1.50
N GLU A 225 4.51 16.60 -0.89
CA GLU A 225 4.09 17.82 -0.21
C GLU A 225 4.68 17.89 1.20
#